data_eb3e13505ce5b92f51ac7268dd66d7ab
#
_entry.id   eb3e13505ce5b92f51ac7268dd66d7ab
#
_cell.length_a   1.000
_cell.length_b   1.000
_cell.length_c   1.000
_cell.angle_alpha   90.00
_cell.angle_beta   90.00
_cell.angle_gamma   90.00
#
_symmetry.space_group_name_H-M   'P 1'
#
loop_
_entity.id
_entity.type
_entity.pdbx_description
1 polymer ?
#
loop_
_entity_poly.entity_id
_entity_poly.type
_entity_poly.pdbx_seq_one_letter_code
_entity_poly.pdbx_strand_id
1 'polypeptide(L)'
;LTMPVQQLFYKTAVPVSAKRHGDLSIISGKTYAFARHSNSIPLTALEFGPAAGTHPIVFAGTGDEVVPAIIVGTRDDENLAVDADGNWHGTYIPAFARRYPFIFSLDKDKNQFTLLVDEEFEGANRDGRGERLFDTDGEQTGYLKSVLKFLQDYQAGFARTQAFCKRLKGLDLLVPMQAEFSLGAGQKRTLGGFQVVDREKLKALSGDTLADLCRKDELECIYLHLSSLRHFREMLERANTETKEAETGADTEDATEPMAET
;
A
#
# COMPACT_ATOMS: atom_id res chain seq x y z
N LEU A 1 -11.04 17.75 -0.24
CA LEU A 1 -10.58 17.22 -1.54
C LEU A 1 -10.03 15.83 -1.26
N THR A 2 -10.85 14.82 -1.53
CA THR A 2 -10.41 13.40 -1.48
C THR A 2 -9.42 13.22 -2.63
N MET A 3 -8.13 13.04 -2.30
CA MET A 3 -7.16 12.65 -3.31
C MET A 3 -7.58 11.30 -3.90
N PRO A 4 -7.49 11.10 -5.22
CA PRO A 4 -7.73 9.78 -5.79
C PRO A 4 -6.76 8.79 -5.15
N VAL A 5 -7.23 7.59 -4.81
CA VAL A 5 -6.44 6.49 -4.19
C VAL A 5 -5.07 6.30 -4.87
N GLN A 6 -4.97 6.59 -6.16
CA GLN A 6 -3.73 6.48 -6.93
C GLN A 6 -2.62 7.46 -6.51
N GLN A 7 -2.93 8.54 -5.76
CA GLN A 7 -1.95 9.58 -5.38
C GLN A 7 -1.67 9.64 -3.88
N LEU A 8 -1.90 8.56 -3.16
CA LEU A 8 -1.81 8.49 -1.69
C LEU A 8 -0.51 9.08 -1.10
N PHE A 9 0.63 8.92 -1.77
CA PHE A 9 1.96 9.35 -1.27
C PHE A 9 2.50 10.61 -1.95
N TYR A 10 1.86 11.08 -3.02
CA TYR A 10 2.41 12.13 -3.89
C TYR A 10 2.08 13.52 -3.38
N LYS A 11 3.10 14.38 -3.31
CA LYS A 11 2.97 15.80 -2.96
C LYS A 11 2.96 16.67 -4.21
N THR A 12 4.00 16.59 -5.03
CA THR A 12 4.18 17.41 -6.23
C THR A 12 4.60 16.56 -7.41
N ALA A 13 3.63 15.86 -8.02
CA ALA A 13 3.88 15.02 -9.19
C ALA A 13 3.85 15.86 -10.48
N VAL A 14 4.96 15.87 -11.21
CA VAL A 14 5.14 16.64 -12.44
C VAL A 14 5.53 15.76 -13.64
N PRO A 15 5.17 16.15 -14.89
CA PRO A 15 5.54 15.39 -16.08
C PRO A 15 7.06 15.23 -16.25
N VAL A 16 7.50 14.00 -16.46
CA VAL A 16 8.92 13.69 -16.71
C VAL A 16 9.32 14.15 -18.12
N SER A 17 10.41 14.90 -18.21
CA SER A 17 11.00 15.32 -19.49
C SER A 17 12.51 15.51 -19.37
N ALA A 18 13.26 15.26 -20.44
CA ALA A 18 14.71 15.47 -20.47
C ALA A 18 15.10 16.93 -20.17
N LYS A 19 14.30 17.90 -20.62
CA LYS A 19 14.52 19.34 -20.36
C LYS A 19 14.51 19.68 -18.88
N ARG A 20 13.62 19.06 -18.08
CA ARG A 20 13.44 19.37 -16.64
C ARG A 20 14.25 18.43 -15.74
N HIS A 21 14.42 17.18 -16.16
CA HIS A 21 14.93 16.08 -15.35
C HIS A 21 16.21 15.44 -15.90
N GLY A 22 16.90 16.12 -16.84
CA GLY A 22 18.13 15.60 -17.47
C GLY A 22 19.26 15.32 -16.48
N ASP A 23 19.31 16.07 -15.37
CA ASP A 23 20.27 15.91 -14.27
C ASP A 23 19.66 15.23 -13.02
N LEU A 24 18.36 14.86 -13.06
CA LEU A 24 17.69 14.22 -11.92
C LEU A 24 18.12 12.77 -11.78
N SER A 25 18.52 12.41 -10.55
CA SER A 25 18.82 11.05 -10.12
C SER A 25 17.88 10.64 -8.98
N ILE A 26 17.55 9.37 -8.92
CA ILE A 26 16.63 8.79 -7.93
C ILE A 26 17.35 7.69 -7.15
N ILE A 27 17.32 7.80 -5.82
CA ILE A 27 17.72 6.73 -4.91
C ILE A 27 16.43 6.00 -4.50
N SER A 28 16.06 4.94 -5.24
CA SER A 28 14.85 4.18 -4.97
C SER A 28 15.10 2.98 -4.05
N GLY A 29 14.05 2.52 -3.36
CA GLY A 29 14.04 1.27 -2.58
C GLY A 29 14.84 1.29 -1.28
N LYS A 30 15.37 2.45 -0.86
CA LYS A 30 16.13 2.57 0.40
C LYS A 30 15.28 3.07 1.57
N THR A 31 14.20 3.77 1.30
CA THR A 31 13.31 4.27 2.34
C THR A 31 11.86 4.18 1.90
N TYR A 32 10.99 3.86 2.82
CA TYR A 32 9.53 3.85 2.70
C TYR A 32 8.89 4.80 3.71
N ALA A 33 9.66 5.78 4.23
CA ALA A 33 9.19 6.78 5.19
C ALA A 33 7.94 7.53 4.69
N PHE A 34 7.81 7.71 3.36
CA PHE A 34 6.63 8.31 2.73
C PHE A 34 5.32 7.55 2.99
N ALA A 35 5.40 6.25 3.31
CA ALA A 35 4.24 5.40 3.60
C ALA A 35 3.91 5.32 5.09
N ARG A 36 4.69 5.95 5.98
CA ARG A 36 4.57 5.84 7.45
C ARG A 36 3.19 6.25 7.97
N HIS A 37 2.57 7.21 7.32
CA HIS A 37 1.29 7.79 7.71
C HIS A 37 0.08 7.18 6.97
N SER A 38 0.18 5.92 6.57
CA SER A 38 -0.91 5.22 5.87
C SER A 38 -1.18 3.86 6.49
N ASN A 39 -2.36 3.68 7.07
CA ASN A 39 -2.75 2.41 7.68
C ASN A 39 -3.14 1.32 6.68
N SER A 40 -3.28 1.68 5.41
CA SER A 40 -3.65 0.76 4.34
C SER A 40 -2.94 1.09 3.04
N ILE A 41 -2.51 0.06 2.32
CA ILE A 41 -1.81 0.20 1.03
C ILE A 41 -2.58 -0.57 -0.04
N PRO A 42 -2.96 0.07 -1.16
CA PRO A 42 -3.63 -0.60 -2.28
C PRO A 42 -2.80 -1.76 -2.83
N LEU A 43 -3.51 -2.80 -3.25
CA LEU A 43 -2.93 -4.05 -3.73
C LEU A 43 -3.55 -4.43 -5.08
N THR A 44 -2.80 -5.03 -5.98
CA THR A 44 -3.36 -5.71 -7.13
C THR A 44 -3.64 -7.18 -6.82
N ALA A 45 -4.59 -7.80 -7.52
CA ALA A 45 -4.92 -9.22 -7.31
C ALA A 45 -3.72 -10.16 -7.55
N LEU A 46 -2.78 -9.75 -8.42
CA LEU A 46 -1.54 -10.49 -8.67
C LEU A 46 -0.61 -10.58 -7.46
N GLU A 47 -0.82 -9.71 -6.48
CA GLU A 47 0.00 -9.59 -5.27
C GLU A 47 -0.61 -10.35 -4.08
N PHE A 48 -1.81 -10.95 -4.23
CA PHE A 48 -2.47 -11.62 -3.11
C PHE A 48 -1.64 -12.78 -2.54
N GLY A 49 -0.97 -13.57 -3.39
CA GLY A 49 -0.11 -14.66 -2.95
C GLY A 49 0.94 -14.22 -1.94
N PRO A 50 1.89 -13.34 -2.32
CA PRO A 50 2.93 -12.88 -1.41
C PRO A 50 2.40 -12.04 -0.23
N ALA A 51 1.34 -11.23 -0.43
CA ALA A 51 0.80 -10.36 0.61
C ALA A 51 0.02 -11.14 1.69
N ALA A 52 -0.73 -12.18 1.32
CA ALA A 52 -1.55 -12.98 2.23
C ALA A 52 -0.75 -13.71 3.32
N GLY A 53 0.55 -13.85 3.13
CA GLY A 53 1.45 -14.46 4.13
C GLY A 53 1.81 -13.55 5.29
N THR A 54 1.58 -12.23 5.20
CA THR A 54 2.09 -11.25 6.17
C THR A 54 1.09 -10.18 6.59
N HIS A 55 0.06 -9.90 5.80
CA HIS A 55 -0.88 -8.82 6.06
C HIS A 55 -2.33 -9.23 5.82
N PRO A 56 -3.29 -8.68 6.58
CA PRO A 56 -4.71 -8.81 6.22
C PRO A 56 -4.95 -8.10 4.88
N ILE A 57 -5.58 -8.79 3.93
CA ILE A 57 -6.07 -8.21 2.69
C ILE A 57 -7.55 -7.92 2.88
N VAL A 58 -8.00 -6.72 2.56
CA VAL A 58 -9.39 -6.29 2.63
C VAL A 58 -9.80 -5.58 1.34
N PHE A 59 -11.08 -5.29 1.19
CA PHE A 59 -11.61 -4.52 0.06
C PHE A 59 -12.05 -3.15 0.58
N ALA A 60 -11.32 -2.10 0.21
CA ALA A 60 -11.55 -0.73 0.63
C ALA A 60 -12.26 0.08 -0.47
N GLY A 61 -12.98 1.13 -0.07
CA GLY A 61 -13.74 1.98 -0.99
C GLY A 61 -15.24 1.71 -0.95
N THR A 62 -15.98 2.53 -1.70
CA THR A 62 -17.45 2.48 -1.76
C THR A 62 -17.92 2.48 -3.22
N GLY A 63 -19.16 2.04 -3.43
CA GLY A 63 -19.75 2.06 -4.76
C GLY A 63 -18.95 1.20 -5.75
N ASP A 64 -18.60 1.75 -6.89
CA ASP A 64 -17.87 1.06 -7.96
C ASP A 64 -16.34 1.20 -7.85
N GLU A 65 -15.87 1.93 -6.84
CA GLU A 65 -14.44 2.20 -6.59
C GLU A 65 -13.85 1.30 -5.50
N VAL A 66 -14.33 0.06 -5.39
CA VAL A 66 -13.75 -0.91 -4.45
C VAL A 66 -12.43 -1.43 -4.99
N VAL A 67 -11.39 -1.39 -4.15
CA VAL A 67 -10.05 -1.90 -4.47
C VAL A 67 -9.52 -2.73 -3.29
N PRO A 68 -8.73 -3.79 -3.55
CA PRO A 68 -8.07 -4.50 -2.47
C PRO A 68 -6.98 -3.63 -1.85
N ALA A 69 -6.77 -3.80 -0.56
CA ALA A 69 -5.68 -3.18 0.18
C ALA A 69 -5.17 -4.12 1.26
N ILE A 70 -3.88 -4.04 1.58
CA ILE A 70 -3.39 -4.58 2.85
C ILE A 70 -3.62 -3.57 3.96
N ILE A 71 -3.90 -4.08 5.15
CA ILE A 71 -3.92 -3.27 6.37
C ILE A 71 -2.56 -3.39 7.04
N VAL A 72 -1.97 -2.23 7.35
CA VAL A 72 -0.62 -2.12 7.93
C VAL A 72 -0.59 -1.29 9.22
N GLY A 73 -1.71 -0.73 9.65
CA GLY A 73 -1.83 0.03 10.88
C GLY A 73 -3.19 -0.13 11.54
N THR A 74 -3.28 0.19 12.82
CA THR A 74 -4.51 0.16 13.63
C THR A 74 -5.14 1.54 13.82
N ARG A 75 -4.42 2.60 13.41
CA ARG A 75 -4.86 4.01 13.41
C ARG A 75 -4.77 4.58 12.00
N ASP A 76 -5.48 5.67 11.75
CA ASP A 76 -5.51 6.31 10.43
C ASP A 76 -4.14 6.84 9.97
N ASP A 77 -3.29 7.22 10.90
CA ASP A 77 -1.96 7.83 10.66
C ASP A 77 -0.82 6.92 11.15
N GLU A 78 -0.91 5.61 10.89
CA GLU A 78 0.02 4.62 11.41
C GLU A 78 0.33 3.55 10.37
N ASN A 79 1.60 3.23 10.21
CA ASN A 79 2.06 2.07 9.43
C ASN A 79 3.09 1.28 10.25
N LEU A 80 2.66 0.17 10.83
CA LEU A 80 3.49 -0.73 11.65
C LEU A 80 4.49 -1.54 10.81
N ALA A 81 4.41 -1.46 9.48
CA ALA A 81 5.37 -2.09 8.59
C ALA A 81 6.57 -1.18 8.25
N VAL A 82 6.56 0.10 8.67
CA VAL A 82 7.64 1.05 8.40
C VAL A 82 8.19 1.59 9.72
N ASP A 83 9.47 1.31 10.00
CA ASP A 83 10.13 1.78 11.23
C ASP A 83 10.52 3.27 11.20
N ALA A 84 11.13 3.73 12.32
CA ALA A 84 11.56 5.11 12.47
C ALA A 84 12.64 5.53 11.43
N ASP A 85 13.42 4.59 10.93
CA ASP A 85 14.45 4.83 9.93
C ASP A 85 13.91 4.76 8.48
N GLY A 86 12.62 4.44 8.31
CA GLY A 86 11.97 4.31 7.02
C GLY A 86 12.14 2.94 6.36
N ASN A 87 12.65 1.93 7.08
CA ASN A 87 12.75 0.59 6.54
C ASN A 87 11.39 -0.11 6.56
N TRP A 88 11.10 -0.87 5.51
CA TRP A 88 9.91 -1.70 5.45
C TRP A 88 10.18 -3.06 6.10
N HIS A 89 9.41 -3.39 7.14
CA HIS A 89 9.43 -4.69 7.81
C HIS A 89 8.41 -5.63 7.18
N GLY A 90 8.89 -6.78 6.75
CA GLY A 90 8.08 -7.81 6.12
C GLY A 90 8.72 -8.34 4.85
N THR A 91 8.20 -9.48 4.39
CA THR A 91 8.76 -10.19 3.23
C THR A 91 8.26 -9.64 1.89
N TYR A 92 7.22 -8.81 1.92
CA TYR A 92 6.60 -8.28 0.71
C TYR A 92 6.26 -6.79 0.82
N ILE A 93 6.65 -6.04 -0.17
CA ILE A 93 6.34 -4.61 -0.33
C ILE A 93 5.38 -4.45 -1.51
N PRO A 94 4.16 -3.91 -1.33
CA PRO A 94 3.21 -3.72 -2.41
C PRO A 94 3.76 -2.90 -3.58
N ALA A 95 3.39 -3.29 -4.80
CA ALA A 95 3.78 -2.57 -6.01
C ALA A 95 3.34 -1.10 -5.98
N PHE A 96 2.23 -0.81 -5.30
CA PHE A 96 1.76 0.55 -5.04
C PHE A 96 2.79 1.40 -4.29
N ALA A 97 3.47 0.85 -3.27
CA ALA A 97 4.55 1.54 -2.57
C ALA A 97 5.84 1.56 -3.40
N ARG A 98 6.17 0.44 -4.06
CA ARG A 98 7.40 0.34 -4.87
C ARG A 98 7.44 1.24 -6.10
N ARG A 99 6.28 1.65 -6.64
CA ARG A 99 6.21 2.55 -7.81
C ARG A 99 6.59 4.00 -7.47
N TYR A 100 6.45 4.41 -6.20
CA TYR A 100 6.80 5.75 -5.77
C TYR A 100 8.31 5.99 -5.97
N PRO A 101 8.73 7.14 -6.49
CA PRO A 101 7.99 8.39 -6.72
C PRO A 101 7.32 8.53 -8.10
N PHE A 102 7.19 7.46 -8.89
CA PHE A 102 6.66 7.54 -10.25
C PHE A 102 5.20 7.12 -10.33
N ILE A 103 4.43 7.77 -11.21
CA ILE A 103 3.04 7.44 -11.47
C ILE A 103 2.67 7.79 -12.91
N PHE A 104 1.72 7.03 -13.50
CA PHE A 104 1.06 7.43 -14.73
C PHE A 104 -0.15 8.30 -14.46
N SER A 105 -0.26 9.41 -15.20
CA SER A 105 -1.49 10.19 -15.37
C SER A 105 -2.10 9.86 -16.72
N LEU A 106 -3.40 9.58 -16.73
CA LEU A 106 -4.16 9.36 -17.97
C LEU A 106 -4.76 10.68 -18.45
N ASP A 107 -4.33 11.14 -19.62
CA ASP A 107 -5.05 12.16 -20.37
C ASP A 107 -6.23 11.46 -21.07
N LYS A 108 -7.44 11.68 -20.52
CA LYS A 108 -8.66 11.02 -21.02
C LYS A 108 -9.03 11.45 -22.43
N ASP A 109 -8.70 12.67 -22.80
CA ASP A 109 -9.05 13.22 -24.12
C ASP A 109 -8.17 12.62 -25.23
N LYS A 110 -6.91 12.33 -24.93
CA LYS A 110 -5.94 11.74 -25.86
C LYS A 110 -5.78 10.24 -25.69
N ASN A 111 -6.39 9.67 -24.65
CA ASN A 111 -6.16 8.26 -24.24
C ASN A 111 -4.65 7.91 -24.15
N GLN A 112 -3.86 8.82 -23.59
CA GLN A 112 -2.43 8.73 -23.51
C GLN A 112 -1.97 8.81 -22.06
N PHE A 113 -1.04 7.93 -21.67
CA PHE A 113 -0.39 8.00 -20.37
C PHE A 113 0.82 8.92 -20.40
N THR A 114 0.90 9.81 -19.41
CA THR A 114 2.06 10.65 -19.15
C THR A 114 2.73 10.17 -17.87
N LEU A 115 4.06 9.93 -17.93
CA LEU A 115 4.83 9.62 -16.74
C LEU A 115 5.02 10.88 -15.91
N LEU A 116 4.68 10.81 -14.62
CA LEU A 116 4.96 11.84 -13.63
C LEU A 116 5.98 11.32 -12.62
N VAL A 117 6.74 12.24 -12.03
CA VAL A 117 7.63 12.00 -10.87
C VAL A 117 7.30 13.00 -9.77
N ASP A 118 7.29 12.55 -8.53
CA ASP A 118 7.20 13.44 -7.37
C ASP A 118 8.58 14.01 -7.07
N GLU A 119 8.77 15.32 -7.34
CA GLU A 119 10.05 16.00 -7.12
C GLU A 119 10.36 16.22 -5.64
N GLU A 120 9.36 16.13 -4.74
CA GLU A 120 9.54 16.23 -3.29
C GLU A 120 9.94 14.90 -2.65
N PHE A 121 10.15 13.85 -3.44
CA PHE A 121 10.69 12.61 -2.92
C PHE A 121 12.10 12.83 -2.35
N GLU A 122 12.33 12.42 -1.11
CA GLU A 122 13.62 12.63 -0.41
C GLU A 122 14.82 11.94 -1.10
N GLY A 123 14.56 10.89 -1.89
CA GLY A 123 15.56 10.22 -2.72
C GLY A 123 15.84 10.89 -4.06
N ALA A 124 15.08 11.94 -4.43
CA ALA A 124 15.32 12.72 -5.63
C ALA A 124 16.47 13.71 -5.41
N ASN A 125 17.46 13.73 -6.29
CA ASN A 125 18.62 14.59 -6.17
C ASN A 125 19.22 14.97 -7.53
N ARG A 126 20.01 16.03 -7.55
CA ARG A 126 20.77 16.48 -8.73
C ARG A 126 22.29 16.34 -8.57
N ASP A 127 22.71 15.60 -7.54
CA ASP A 127 24.12 15.34 -7.21
C ASP A 127 24.64 14.08 -7.91
N GLY A 128 23.82 13.42 -8.74
CA GLY A 128 24.18 12.20 -9.44
C GLY A 128 24.18 10.94 -8.57
N ARG A 129 23.59 10.97 -7.37
CA ARG A 129 23.50 9.81 -6.50
C ARG A 129 22.29 8.94 -6.90
N GLY A 130 22.50 7.65 -7.06
CA GLY A 130 21.46 6.71 -7.52
C GLY A 130 21.36 6.64 -9.04
N GLU A 131 20.16 6.43 -9.56
CA GLU A 131 19.90 6.15 -10.96
C GLU A 131 19.42 7.42 -11.69
N ARG A 132 20.14 7.82 -12.75
CA ARG A 132 19.70 8.94 -13.61
C ARG A 132 18.52 8.55 -14.47
N LEU A 133 17.62 9.51 -14.73
CA LEU A 133 16.49 9.31 -15.63
C LEU A 133 16.89 9.43 -17.11
N PHE A 134 17.79 10.35 -17.40
CA PHE A 134 18.28 10.62 -18.76
C PHE A 134 19.81 10.56 -18.80
N ASP A 135 20.35 10.15 -19.93
CA ASP A 135 21.78 10.18 -20.19
C ASP A 135 22.25 11.57 -20.66
N THR A 136 23.52 11.70 -21.04
CA THR A 136 24.12 12.95 -21.51
C THR A 136 23.55 13.46 -22.82
N ASP A 137 22.99 12.58 -23.63
CA ASP A 137 22.39 12.93 -24.93
C ASP A 137 20.88 13.24 -24.81
N GLY A 138 20.34 13.14 -23.56
CA GLY A 138 18.93 13.36 -23.26
C GLY A 138 18.04 12.16 -23.56
N GLU A 139 18.61 11.00 -23.83
CA GLU A 139 17.88 9.75 -24.06
C GLU A 139 17.54 9.07 -22.73
N GLN A 140 16.47 8.27 -22.73
CA GLN A 140 16.01 7.52 -21.55
C GLN A 140 17.04 6.45 -21.16
N THR A 141 17.46 6.46 -19.90
CA THR A 141 18.34 5.43 -19.33
C THR A 141 17.65 4.06 -19.23
N GLY A 142 18.42 3.01 -19.00
CA GLY A 142 17.90 1.68 -18.68
C GLY A 142 17.00 1.67 -17.46
N TYR A 143 17.34 2.50 -16.45
CA TYR A 143 16.51 2.69 -15.25
C TYR A 143 15.12 3.24 -15.59
N LEU A 144 15.06 4.35 -16.35
CA LEU A 144 13.78 4.96 -16.71
C LEU A 144 12.93 4.02 -17.57
N LYS A 145 13.54 3.27 -18.49
CA LYS A 145 12.84 2.22 -19.28
C LYS A 145 12.27 1.12 -18.39
N SER A 146 12.99 0.71 -17.34
CA SER A 146 12.52 -0.27 -16.35
C SER A 146 11.35 0.26 -15.52
N VAL A 147 11.40 1.54 -15.12
CA VAL A 147 10.29 2.23 -14.43
C VAL A 147 9.04 2.25 -15.32
N LEU A 148 9.17 2.63 -16.59
CA LEU A 148 8.04 2.64 -17.53
C LEU A 148 7.41 1.26 -17.67
N LYS A 149 8.24 0.22 -17.84
CA LYS A 149 7.77 -1.17 -17.94
C LYS A 149 7.05 -1.61 -16.68
N PHE A 150 7.60 -1.32 -15.50
CA PHE A 150 6.98 -1.65 -14.21
C PHE A 150 5.60 -0.98 -14.05
N LEU A 151 5.48 0.31 -14.41
CA LEU A 151 4.22 1.03 -14.32
C LEU A 151 3.18 0.53 -15.33
N GLN A 152 3.61 0.11 -16.54
CA GLN A 152 2.72 -0.53 -17.52
C GLN A 152 2.15 -1.85 -16.98
N ASP A 153 3.02 -2.69 -16.42
CA ASP A 153 2.61 -3.97 -15.83
C ASP A 153 1.68 -3.76 -14.62
N TYR A 154 2.01 -2.76 -13.77
CA TYR A 154 1.15 -2.36 -12.65
C TYR A 154 -0.23 -1.91 -13.14
N GLN A 155 -0.29 -1.06 -14.18
CA GLN A 155 -1.56 -0.56 -14.72
C GLN A 155 -2.43 -1.69 -15.29
N ALA A 156 -1.82 -2.64 -16.00
CA ALA A 156 -2.51 -3.83 -16.50
C ALA A 156 -3.03 -4.71 -15.35
N GLY A 157 -2.21 -4.93 -14.31
CA GLY A 157 -2.61 -5.65 -13.09
C GLY A 157 -3.75 -4.96 -12.36
N PHE A 158 -3.69 -3.62 -12.26
CA PHE A 158 -4.75 -2.84 -11.62
C PHE A 158 -6.09 -2.91 -12.37
N ALA A 159 -6.07 -2.83 -13.69
CA ALA A 159 -7.29 -2.99 -14.52
C ALA A 159 -7.93 -4.38 -14.33
N ARG A 160 -7.13 -5.45 -14.29
CA ARG A 160 -7.62 -6.81 -13.97
C ARG A 160 -8.20 -6.88 -12.56
N THR A 161 -7.58 -6.22 -11.61
CA THR A 161 -8.05 -6.16 -10.21
C THR A 161 -9.39 -5.43 -10.09
N GLN A 162 -9.58 -4.34 -10.82
CA GLN A 162 -10.88 -3.65 -10.87
C GLN A 162 -11.99 -4.56 -11.45
N ALA A 163 -11.68 -5.32 -12.50
CA ALA A 163 -12.64 -6.30 -13.06
C ALA A 163 -12.99 -7.39 -12.04
N PHE A 164 -12.02 -7.90 -11.30
CA PHE A 164 -12.22 -8.85 -10.20
C PHE A 164 -13.12 -8.28 -9.10
N CYS A 165 -12.83 -7.07 -8.60
CA CYS A 165 -13.65 -6.42 -7.57
C CYS A 165 -15.09 -6.18 -8.04
N LYS A 166 -15.27 -5.72 -9.29
CA LYS A 166 -16.58 -5.55 -9.89
C LYS A 166 -17.36 -6.88 -9.93
N ARG A 167 -16.66 -7.98 -10.21
CA ARG A 167 -17.26 -9.31 -10.21
C ARG A 167 -17.67 -9.76 -8.81
N LEU A 168 -16.81 -9.59 -7.79
CA LEU A 168 -17.15 -9.90 -6.40
C LEU A 168 -18.42 -9.17 -5.96
N LYS A 169 -18.51 -7.89 -6.29
CA LYS A 169 -19.69 -7.07 -6.03
C LYS A 169 -20.92 -7.57 -6.79
N GLY A 170 -20.79 -7.90 -8.09
CA GLY A 170 -21.89 -8.42 -8.90
C GLY A 170 -22.42 -9.76 -8.42
N LEU A 171 -21.61 -10.55 -7.71
CA LEU A 171 -21.98 -11.81 -7.07
C LEU A 171 -22.46 -11.62 -5.62
N ASP A 172 -22.58 -10.38 -5.13
CA ASP A 172 -22.98 -10.03 -3.76
C ASP A 172 -22.09 -10.70 -2.69
N LEU A 173 -20.82 -10.90 -2.97
CA LEU A 173 -19.89 -11.59 -2.08
C LEU A 173 -19.29 -10.67 -1.00
N LEU A 174 -19.29 -9.34 -1.21
CA LEU A 174 -18.65 -8.39 -0.31
C LEU A 174 -19.62 -7.95 0.79
N VAL A 175 -19.18 -8.05 2.06
CA VAL A 175 -19.92 -7.59 3.23
C VAL A 175 -19.05 -6.66 4.07
N PRO A 176 -19.63 -5.61 4.68
CA PRO A 176 -18.89 -4.75 5.60
C PRO A 176 -18.32 -5.54 6.77
N MET A 177 -17.09 -5.20 7.17
CA MET A 177 -16.43 -5.76 8.34
C MET A 177 -15.82 -4.65 9.18
N GLN A 178 -15.82 -4.85 10.49
CA GLN A 178 -15.08 -4.05 11.46
C GLN A 178 -14.20 -4.98 12.29
N ALA A 179 -12.94 -4.58 12.48
CA ALA A 179 -12.02 -5.25 13.38
C ALA A 179 -11.98 -4.47 14.70
N GLU A 180 -12.35 -5.11 15.80
CA GLU A 180 -12.26 -4.55 17.15
C GLU A 180 -10.96 -4.99 17.81
N PHE A 181 -10.20 -4.05 18.31
CA PHE A 181 -8.93 -4.27 18.98
C PHE A 181 -9.05 -3.87 20.46
N SER A 182 -8.62 -4.76 21.36
CA SER A 182 -8.44 -4.45 22.77
C SER A 182 -6.96 -4.20 23.01
N LEU A 183 -6.59 -2.94 23.23
CA LEU A 183 -5.23 -2.53 23.57
C LEU A 183 -5.03 -2.59 25.09
N GLY A 184 -3.77 -2.51 25.54
CA GLY A 184 -3.45 -2.40 26.98
C GLY A 184 -4.27 -1.31 27.68
N ALA A 185 -4.40 -1.38 29.01
CA ALA A 185 -5.20 -0.47 29.84
C ALA A 185 -6.71 -0.41 29.50
N GLY A 186 -7.26 -1.43 28.81
CA GLY A 186 -8.71 -1.52 28.52
C GLY A 186 -9.18 -0.60 27.38
N GLN A 187 -8.29 0.02 26.64
CA GLN A 187 -8.65 0.81 25.48
C GLN A 187 -9.14 -0.10 24.36
N LYS A 188 -10.31 0.22 23.81
CA LYS A 188 -10.85 -0.45 22.60
C LYS A 188 -10.65 0.45 21.40
N ARG A 189 -10.25 -0.15 20.29
CA ARG A 189 -10.21 0.51 18.99
C ARG A 189 -11.01 -0.28 17.98
N THR A 190 -11.60 0.42 17.03
CA THR A 190 -12.34 -0.18 15.93
C THR A 190 -11.73 0.32 14.64
N LEU A 191 -11.27 -0.59 13.82
CA LEU A 191 -10.86 -0.34 12.44
C LEU A 191 -11.98 -0.80 11.51
N GLY A 192 -12.51 0.10 10.71
CA GLY A 192 -13.64 -0.16 9.81
C GLY A 192 -13.47 0.53 8.46
N GLY A 193 -14.56 0.62 7.69
CA GLY A 193 -14.55 1.26 6.38
C GLY A 193 -14.06 0.35 5.26
N PHE A 194 -14.01 -0.96 5.50
CA PHE A 194 -13.64 -1.96 4.51
C PHE A 194 -14.66 -3.12 4.46
N GLN A 195 -14.54 -3.95 3.45
CA GLN A 195 -15.37 -5.11 3.19
C GLN A 195 -14.50 -6.36 3.10
N VAL A 196 -15.12 -7.52 3.33
CA VAL A 196 -14.52 -8.84 3.19
C VAL A 196 -15.45 -9.75 2.41
N VAL A 197 -14.94 -10.85 1.88
CA VAL A 197 -15.79 -11.87 1.23
C VAL A 197 -16.55 -12.67 2.30
N ASP A 198 -17.86 -12.74 2.13
CA ASP A 198 -18.72 -13.64 2.91
C ASP A 198 -18.51 -15.08 2.47
N ARG A 199 -17.97 -15.91 3.36
CA ARG A 199 -17.66 -17.31 3.08
C ARG A 199 -18.93 -18.15 2.81
N GLU A 200 -20.03 -17.87 3.48
CA GLU A 200 -21.27 -18.63 3.28
C GLU A 200 -21.95 -18.28 1.95
N LYS A 201 -21.93 -17.00 1.56
CA LYS A 201 -22.36 -16.58 0.23
C LYS A 201 -21.48 -17.22 -0.86
N LEU A 202 -20.16 -17.29 -0.66
CA LEU A 202 -19.25 -17.96 -1.60
C LEU A 202 -19.64 -19.44 -1.78
N LYS A 203 -19.88 -20.16 -0.69
CA LYS A 203 -20.28 -21.58 -0.73
C LYS A 203 -21.67 -21.80 -1.37
N ALA A 204 -22.54 -20.79 -1.30
CA ALA A 204 -23.88 -20.85 -1.88
C ALA A 204 -23.91 -20.59 -3.40
N LEU A 205 -22.78 -20.20 -4.01
CA LEU A 205 -22.69 -20.01 -5.46
C LEU A 205 -22.94 -21.33 -6.21
N SER A 206 -23.46 -21.20 -7.42
CA SER A 206 -23.63 -22.36 -8.31
C SER A 206 -22.28 -22.99 -8.69
N GLY A 207 -22.29 -24.30 -8.97
CA GLY A 207 -21.07 -25.00 -9.42
C GLY A 207 -20.44 -24.37 -10.66
N ASP A 208 -21.24 -23.90 -11.62
CA ASP A 208 -20.75 -23.22 -12.82
C ASP A 208 -20.07 -21.91 -12.52
N THR A 209 -20.61 -21.12 -11.58
CA THR A 209 -19.99 -19.86 -11.13
C THR A 209 -18.66 -20.13 -10.41
N LEU A 210 -18.61 -21.13 -9.53
CA LEU A 210 -17.37 -21.54 -8.85
C LEU A 210 -16.32 -22.04 -9.84
N ALA A 211 -16.71 -22.84 -10.83
CA ALA A 211 -15.82 -23.31 -11.88
C ALA A 211 -15.28 -22.16 -12.74
N ASP A 212 -16.06 -21.12 -13.01
CA ASP A 212 -15.61 -19.95 -13.74
C ASP A 212 -14.67 -19.08 -12.91
N LEU A 213 -14.94 -18.87 -11.62
CA LEU A 213 -14.00 -18.21 -10.69
C LEU A 213 -12.66 -18.95 -10.61
N CYS A 214 -12.70 -20.29 -10.57
CA CYS A 214 -11.50 -21.12 -10.56
C CYS A 214 -10.68 -20.97 -11.84
N ARG A 215 -11.31 -21.04 -13.01
CA ARG A 215 -10.62 -20.90 -14.32
C ARG A 215 -9.94 -19.55 -14.53
N LYS A 216 -10.34 -18.52 -13.78
CA LYS A 216 -9.81 -17.16 -13.87
C LYS A 216 -8.84 -16.83 -12.74
N ASP A 217 -8.48 -17.79 -11.90
CA ASP A 217 -7.65 -17.64 -10.69
C ASP A 217 -8.27 -16.70 -9.62
N GLU A 218 -9.54 -16.30 -9.82
CA GLU A 218 -10.26 -15.41 -8.91
C GLU A 218 -10.64 -16.13 -7.61
N LEU A 219 -10.92 -17.44 -7.68
CA LEU A 219 -11.22 -18.26 -6.49
C LEU A 219 -9.98 -18.37 -5.58
N GLU A 220 -8.79 -18.50 -6.14
CA GLU A 220 -7.54 -18.47 -5.39
C GLU A 220 -7.38 -17.14 -4.64
N CYS A 221 -7.57 -16.01 -5.34
CA CYS A 221 -7.52 -14.68 -4.71
C CYS A 221 -8.51 -14.56 -3.55
N ILE A 222 -9.75 -15.08 -3.70
CA ILE A 222 -10.75 -15.09 -2.63
C ILE A 222 -10.25 -15.88 -1.41
N TYR A 223 -9.69 -17.08 -1.59
CA TYR A 223 -9.21 -17.87 -0.46
C TYR A 223 -7.95 -17.31 0.17
N LEU A 224 -7.05 -16.70 -0.60
CA LEU A 224 -5.88 -15.95 -0.08
C LEU A 224 -6.34 -14.78 0.79
N HIS A 225 -7.33 -13.99 0.32
CA HIS A 225 -7.95 -12.95 1.13
C HIS A 225 -8.52 -13.51 2.44
N LEU A 226 -9.37 -14.54 2.38
CA LEU A 226 -9.98 -15.14 3.59
C LEU A 226 -8.94 -15.70 4.56
N SER A 227 -7.86 -16.30 4.06
CA SER A 227 -6.76 -16.81 4.87
C SER A 227 -5.97 -15.68 5.54
N SER A 228 -5.78 -14.56 4.84
CA SER A 228 -5.00 -13.42 5.33
C SER A 228 -5.64 -12.70 6.53
N LEU A 229 -6.94 -12.83 6.73
CA LEU A 229 -7.67 -12.16 7.82
C LEU A 229 -7.16 -12.56 9.23
N ARG A 230 -6.48 -13.72 9.36
CA ARG A 230 -5.82 -14.13 10.61
C ARG A 230 -4.77 -13.12 11.08
N HIS A 231 -4.14 -12.41 10.17
CA HIS A 231 -3.08 -11.42 10.47
C HIS A 231 -3.61 -10.18 11.20
N PHE A 232 -4.93 -9.95 11.27
CA PHE A 232 -5.49 -8.94 12.17
C PHE A 232 -5.11 -9.18 13.63
N ARG A 233 -5.02 -10.45 14.07
CA ARG A 233 -4.58 -10.80 15.43
C ARG A 233 -3.09 -10.47 15.62
N GLU A 234 -2.25 -10.86 14.70
CA GLU A 234 -0.80 -10.61 14.76
C GLU A 234 -0.49 -9.09 14.75
N MET A 235 -1.23 -8.33 13.95
CA MET A 235 -1.12 -6.87 13.91
C MET A 235 -1.51 -6.24 15.26
N LEU A 236 -2.55 -6.77 15.93
CA LEU A 236 -2.95 -6.35 17.25
C LEU A 236 -1.85 -6.62 18.30
N GLU A 237 -1.23 -7.78 18.25
CA GLU A 237 -0.15 -8.15 19.17
C GLU A 237 1.04 -7.18 19.04
N ARG A 238 1.41 -6.79 17.81
CA ARG A 238 2.47 -5.79 17.54
C ARG A 238 2.08 -4.40 18.07
N ALA A 239 0.89 -3.93 17.78
CA ALA A 239 0.41 -2.63 18.28
C ALA A 239 0.40 -2.55 19.81
N ASN A 240 0.12 -3.65 20.51
CA ASN A 240 0.20 -3.73 21.96
C ASN A 240 1.63 -3.70 22.50
N THR A 241 2.59 -4.26 21.77
CA THR A 241 4.01 -4.27 22.16
C THR A 241 4.60 -2.87 22.06
N GLU A 242 4.38 -2.17 20.95
CA GLU A 242 4.85 -0.80 20.75
C GLU A 242 4.26 0.18 21.78
N THR A 243 2.99 -0.01 22.18
CA THR A 243 2.37 0.82 23.21
C THR A 243 3.05 0.62 24.56
N LYS A 244 3.43 -0.61 24.92
CA LYS A 244 4.14 -0.90 26.19
C LYS A 244 5.57 -0.36 26.21
N GLU A 245 6.28 -0.44 25.08
CA GLU A 245 7.64 0.10 24.98
C GLU A 245 7.64 1.62 25.09
N ALA A 246 6.65 2.30 24.51
CA ALA A 246 6.47 3.75 24.63
C ALA A 246 6.12 4.17 26.09
N GLU A 247 5.31 3.40 26.80
CA GLU A 247 4.98 3.67 28.22
C GLU A 247 6.20 3.44 29.15
N THR A 248 6.98 2.38 28.91
CA THR A 248 8.19 2.09 29.71
C THR A 248 9.36 3.02 29.40
N GLY A 249 9.46 3.55 28.20
CA GLY A 249 10.46 4.56 27.81
C GLY A 249 10.22 5.92 28.45
N ALA A 250 8.96 6.31 28.62
CA ALA A 250 8.59 7.57 29.27
C ALA A 250 8.86 7.59 30.78
N ASP A 251 8.73 6.45 31.45
CA ASP A 251 9.00 6.33 32.90
C ASP A 251 10.50 6.39 33.24
N THR A 252 11.39 6.16 32.27
CA THR A 252 12.85 6.21 32.47
C THR A 252 13.46 7.59 32.26
N GLU A 253 12.82 8.50 31.55
CA GLU A 253 13.29 9.89 31.38
C GLU A 253 12.95 10.81 32.56
N ASP A 254 11.91 10.52 33.34
CA ASP A 254 11.51 11.36 34.48
C ASP A 254 12.31 11.07 35.78
N ALA A 255 13.20 10.06 35.76
CA ALA A 255 13.99 9.64 36.93
C ALA A 255 15.40 10.28 37.00
N THR A 256 15.76 11.24 36.15
CA THR A 256 17.08 11.89 36.13
C THR A 256 17.04 13.42 36.29
N GLU A 257 16.36 13.91 37.34
CA GLU A 257 16.69 15.24 37.86
C GLU A 257 17.84 15.12 38.88
N PRO A 258 18.98 15.80 38.69
CA PRO A 258 20.04 15.85 39.70
C PRO A 258 19.61 16.75 40.84
N MET A 259 19.54 16.19 42.06
CA MET A 259 19.47 16.97 43.28
C MET A 259 20.67 17.93 43.34
N ALA A 260 20.41 19.21 43.19
CA ALA A 260 21.39 20.26 43.48
C ALA A 260 21.59 20.30 45.01
N GLU A 261 22.81 19.96 45.45
CA GLU A 261 23.27 20.19 46.80
C GLU A 261 23.57 21.69 47.00
N THR A 262 22.99 22.20 48.07
CA THR A 262 23.32 23.51 48.70
C THR A 262 24.73 23.53 49.30
#